data_456d91426527c7602ea7145b81252a97
#
_entry.id   456d91426527c7602ea7145b81252a97
#
_cell.length_a   1.000
_cell.length_b   1.000
_cell.length_c   1.000
_cell.angle_alpha   90.00
_cell.angle_beta   90.00
_cell.angle_gamma   90.00
#
_symmetry.space_group_name_H-M   'P 1'
#
loop_
_entity.id
_entity.type
_entity.pdbx_description
1 polymer ?
#
loop_
_entity_poly.entity_id
_entity_poly.type
_entity_poly.pdbx_seq_one_letter_code
_entity_poly.pdbx_strand_id
1 'polypeptide(L)'
;MKTTRTYTMRARAEQAERTRARILDAAIELSAERPIAACTLPAVVERAQVSVQTILRIFGTREGLIEAARAHGEAAVRAERLADPDDVEASLDSLADHYELRGDAALLLLGQESWEPFAARITASGKRFHREWVESVFARTLERLSGTRRIEGLDLLVAATDVTTWKLWRRDRALGRDETLARMRELVASVCARLDPDIPH
;
A
#
# COMPACT_ATOMS: atom_id res chain seq x y z
N MET A 1 0.97 41.72 24.98
CA MET A 1 0.57 40.40 25.54
C MET A 1 -0.25 39.53 24.60
N LYS A 2 0.07 39.46 23.29
CA LYS A 2 -0.64 38.54 22.30
C LYS A 2 0.08 37.22 22.03
N THR A 3 1.36 37.07 22.36
CA THR A 3 2.23 35.95 21.98
C THR A 3 1.94 34.65 22.72
N THR A 4 1.57 34.68 23.99
CA THR A 4 1.37 33.47 24.83
C THR A 4 0.14 32.66 24.41
N ARG A 5 -0.95 33.32 23.99
CA ARG A 5 -2.22 32.68 23.61
C ARG A 5 -2.07 31.96 22.27
N THR A 6 -1.35 32.52 21.31
CA THR A 6 -1.07 31.90 19.98
C THR A 6 -0.15 30.68 20.13
N TYR A 7 0.85 30.75 20.99
CA TYR A 7 1.75 29.62 21.29
C TYR A 7 0.99 28.43 21.91
N THR A 8 0.10 28.73 22.89
CA THR A 8 -0.71 27.68 23.55
C THR A 8 -1.70 27.02 22.59
N MET A 9 -2.29 27.78 21.66
CA MET A 9 -3.19 27.22 20.64
C MET A 9 -2.44 26.30 19.64
N ARG A 10 -1.25 26.73 19.23
CA ARG A 10 -0.39 25.92 18.32
C ARG A 10 0.05 24.62 18.99
N ALA A 11 0.51 24.66 20.23
CA ALA A 11 0.91 23.46 20.99
C ALA A 11 -0.26 22.49 21.19
N ARG A 12 -1.50 22.98 21.41
CA ARG A 12 -2.70 22.13 21.51
C ARG A 12 -3.07 21.51 20.17
N ALA A 13 -2.96 22.24 19.07
CA ALA A 13 -3.20 21.71 17.73
C ALA A 13 -2.18 20.61 17.38
N GLU A 14 -0.90 20.85 17.62
CA GLU A 14 0.16 19.87 17.40
C GLU A 14 -0.03 18.59 18.26
N GLN A 15 -0.48 18.74 19.50
CA GLN A 15 -0.79 17.60 20.37
C GLN A 15 -2.01 16.82 19.88
N ALA A 16 -3.03 17.50 19.36
CA ALA A 16 -4.21 16.86 18.78
C ALA A 16 -3.84 16.04 17.51
N GLU A 17 -3.00 16.60 16.63
CA GLU A 17 -2.51 15.89 15.44
C GLU A 17 -1.64 14.68 15.82
N ARG A 18 -0.75 14.81 16.79
CA ARG A 18 0.03 13.66 17.29
C ARG A 18 -0.87 12.55 17.84
N THR A 19 -1.91 12.91 18.57
CA THR A 19 -2.88 11.94 19.10
C THR A 19 -3.68 11.29 17.97
N ARG A 20 -4.09 12.05 16.96
CA ARG A 20 -4.78 11.56 15.77
C ARG A 20 -3.92 10.57 15.01
N ALA A 21 -2.67 10.92 14.70
CA ALA A 21 -1.73 10.05 13.99
C ALA A 21 -1.52 8.73 14.75
N ARG A 22 -1.24 8.78 16.06
CA ARG A 22 -1.05 7.59 16.91
C ARG A 22 -2.26 6.63 16.88
N ILE A 23 -3.48 7.15 16.83
CA ILE A 23 -4.69 6.32 16.73
C ILE A 23 -4.78 5.66 15.35
N LEU A 24 -4.44 6.40 14.29
CA LEU A 24 -4.45 5.87 12.92
C LEU A 24 -3.37 4.79 12.74
N ASP A 25 -2.17 5.03 13.24
CA ASP A 25 -1.07 4.06 13.21
C ASP A 25 -1.46 2.79 13.96
N ALA A 26 -2.03 2.90 15.17
CA ALA A 26 -2.51 1.78 15.95
C ALA A 26 -3.59 0.95 15.21
N ALA A 27 -4.50 1.61 14.50
CA ALA A 27 -5.53 0.93 13.70
C ALA A 27 -4.93 0.19 12.49
N ILE A 28 -3.93 0.78 11.82
CA ILE A 28 -3.20 0.19 10.70
C ILE A 28 -2.40 -1.03 11.17
N GLU A 29 -1.63 -0.90 12.25
CA GLU A 29 -0.87 -2.00 12.84
C GLU A 29 -1.77 -3.18 13.20
N LEU A 30 -2.91 -2.93 13.84
CA LEU A 30 -3.88 -3.98 14.17
C LEU A 30 -4.42 -4.68 12.92
N SER A 31 -4.69 -3.95 11.85
CA SER A 31 -5.17 -4.51 10.58
C SER A 31 -4.11 -5.31 9.83
N ALA A 32 -2.84 -5.08 10.12
CA ALA A 32 -1.73 -5.86 9.59
C ALA A 32 -1.51 -7.18 10.35
N GLU A 33 -1.95 -7.26 11.61
CA GLU A 33 -1.75 -8.42 12.49
C GLU A 33 -2.96 -9.38 12.53
N ARG A 34 -4.18 -8.87 12.25
CA ARG A 34 -5.42 -9.62 12.46
C ARG A 34 -6.54 -9.19 11.50
N PRO A 35 -7.60 -10.03 11.34
CA PRO A 35 -8.74 -9.65 10.50
C PRO A 35 -9.38 -8.32 10.93
N ILE A 36 -9.91 -7.58 9.95
CA ILE A 36 -10.57 -6.27 10.17
C ILE A 36 -11.69 -6.36 11.22
N ALA A 37 -12.43 -7.47 11.25
CA ALA A 37 -13.48 -7.68 12.24
C ALA A 37 -12.95 -7.68 13.69
N ALA A 38 -11.69 -8.09 13.90
CA ALA A 38 -11.01 -8.07 15.19
C ALA A 38 -10.37 -6.71 15.55
N CYS A 39 -10.33 -5.76 14.60
CA CYS A 39 -9.87 -4.38 14.86
C CYS A 39 -10.98 -3.56 15.51
N THR A 40 -11.32 -3.90 16.75
CA THR A 40 -12.38 -3.26 17.53
C THR A 40 -11.89 -1.96 18.17
N LEU A 41 -12.83 -1.05 18.54
CA LEU A 41 -12.47 0.18 19.27
C LEU A 41 -11.69 -0.11 20.57
N PRO A 42 -12.06 -1.10 21.42
CA PRO A 42 -11.24 -1.47 22.56
C PRO A 42 -9.81 -1.87 22.22
N ALA A 43 -9.59 -2.64 21.15
CA ALA A 43 -8.26 -3.02 20.72
C ALA A 43 -7.42 -1.80 20.28
N VAL A 44 -8.03 -0.84 19.56
CA VAL A 44 -7.35 0.40 19.17
C VAL A 44 -7.06 1.28 20.40
N VAL A 45 -7.98 1.37 21.35
CA VAL A 45 -7.80 2.08 22.63
C VAL A 45 -6.58 1.56 23.38
N GLU A 46 -6.47 0.26 23.52
CA GLU A 46 -5.34 -0.41 24.18
C GLU A 46 -4.01 -0.11 23.48
N ARG A 47 -3.97 -0.30 22.14
CA ARG A 47 -2.77 -0.07 21.32
C ARG A 47 -2.36 1.41 21.30
N ALA A 48 -3.30 2.32 21.12
CA ALA A 48 -3.05 3.77 21.03
C ALA A 48 -2.92 4.46 22.39
N GLN A 49 -3.23 3.77 23.49
CA GLN A 49 -3.25 4.33 24.85
C GLN A 49 -4.10 5.62 24.95
N VAL A 50 -5.34 5.55 24.49
CA VAL A 50 -6.32 6.63 24.55
C VAL A 50 -7.65 6.10 25.10
N SER A 51 -8.65 6.98 25.34
CA SER A 51 -10.00 6.54 25.69
C SER A 51 -10.87 6.31 24.44
N VAL A 52 -11.92 5.46 24.57
CA VAL A 52 -12.96 5.30 23.52
C VAL A 52 -13.58 6.66 23.16
N GLN A 53 -13.85 7.50 24.18
CA GLN A 53 -14.39 8.85 23.96
C GLN A 53 -13.47 9.72 23.09
N THR A 54 -12.15 9.59 23.24
CA THR A 54 -11.18 10.31 22.42
C THR A 54 -11.29 9.88 20.96
N ILE A 55 -11.38 8.58 20.68
CA ILE A 55 -11.55 8.07 19.32
C ILE A 55 -12.88 8.55 18.73
N LEU A 56 -13.99 8.40 19.43
CA LEU A 56 -15.30 8.80 18.95
C LEU A 56 -15.39 10.33 18.73
N ARG A 57 -14.74 11.13 19.58
CA ARG A 57 -14.68 12.59 19.38
C ARG A 57 -13.93 12.99 18.13
N ILE A 58 -12.88 12.23 17.73
CA ILE A 58 -12.02 12.56 16.57
C ILE A 58 -12.59 11.98 15.27
N PHE A 59 -13.13 10.75 15.30
CA PHE A 59 -13.51 10.01 14.11
C PHE A 59 -15.02 9.75 13.99
N GLY A 60 -15.80 10.07 15.01
CA GLY A 60 -17.26 9.87 15.06
C GLY A 60 -17.66 8.43 15.33
N THR A 61 -17.29 7.52 14.45
CA THR A 61 -17.66 6.10 14.51
C THR A 61 -16.44 5.19 14.32
N ARG A 62 -16.62 3.87 14.51
CA ARG A 62 -15.59 2.87 14.13
C ARG A 62 -15.32 2.91 12.63
N GLU A 63 -16.35 3.04 11.83
CA GLU A 63 -16.27 3.15 10.36
C GLU A 63 -15.48 4.38 9.94
N GLY A 64 -15.74 5.52 10.60
CA GLY A 64 -14.99 6.77 10.38
C GLY A 64 -13.50 6.62 10.73
N LEU A 65 -13.17 5.88 11.79
CA LEU A 65 -11.79 5.55 12.12
C LEU A 65 -11.14 4.68 11.04
N ILE A 66 -11.81 3.61 10.59
CA ILE A 66 -11.27 2.71 9.57
C ILE A 66 -11.03 3.47 8.25
N GLU A 67 -11.97 4.32 7.84
CA GLU A 67 -11.81 5.12 6.61
C GLU A 67 -10.66 6.13 6.72
N ALA A 68 -10.52 6.77 7.87
CA ALA A 68 -9.39 7.68 8.12
C ALA A 68 -8.04 6.92 8.16
N ALA A 69 -8.01 5.73 8.75
CA ALA A 69 -6.82 4.87 8.77
C ALA A 69 -6.44 4.40 7.36
N ARG A 70 -7.44 4.04 6.52
CA ARG A 70 -7.22 3.72 5.11
C ARG A 70 -6.54 4.87 4.37
N ALA A 71 -7.10 6.08 4.47
CA ALA A 71 -6.54 7.26 3.78
C ALA A 71 -5.11 7.59 4.27
N HIS A 72 -4.86 7.44 5.59
CA HIS A 72 -3.55 7.64 6.18
C HIS A 72 -2.53 6.59 5.67
N GLY A 73 -2.93 5.32 5.63
CA GLY A 73 -2.10 4.22 5.11
C GLY A 73 -1.79 4.38 3.62
N GLU A 74 -2.76 4.80 2.81
CA GLU A 74 -2.54 5.07 1.38
C GLU A 74 -1.51 6.18 1.14
N ALA A 75 -1.54 7.24 1.94
CA ALA A 75 -0.56 8.32 1.84
C ALA A 75 0.86 7.82 2.17
N ALA A 76 1.01 6.97 3.20
CA ALA A 76 2.27 6.34 3.55
C ALA A 76 2.78 5.42 2.43
N VAL A 77 1.92 4.57 1.89
CA VAL A 77 2.27 3.66 0.76
C VAL A 77 2.74 4.44 -0.46
N ARG A 78 2.07 5.55 -0.81
CA ARG A 78 2.49 6.41 -1.93
C ARG A 78 3.88 7.04 -1.69
N ALA A 79 4.19 7.40 -0.46
CA ALA A 79 5.49 7.96 -0.10
C ALA A 79 6.62 6.92 -0.10
N GLU A 80 6.32 5.65 0.17
CA GLU A 80 7.28 4.55 0.22
C GLU A 80 7.65 4.02 -1.18
N ARG A 81 6.76 4.13 -2.17
CA ARG A 81 6.92 3.48 -3.48
C ARG A 81 7.41 4.47 -4.52
N LEU A 82 8.70 4.43 -4.82
CA LEU A 82 9.28 5.14 -5.96
C LEU A 82 8.65 4.64 -7.27
N ALA A 83 8.35 5.57 -8.19
CA ALA A 83 7.90 5.29 -9.54
C ALA A 83 8.67 6.18 -10.51
N ASP A 84 9.79 5.69 -11.01
CA ASP A 84 10.67 6.39 -11.94
C ASP A 84 10.77 5.62 -13.26
N PRO A 85 10.24 6.14 -14.38
CA PRO A 85 10.34 5.49 -15.68
C PRO A 85 11.77 5.52 -16.26
N ASP A 86 12.65 6.34 -15.70
CA ASP A 86 14.05 6.43 -16.09
C ASP A 86 14.93 5.47 -15.29
N ASP A 87 14.44 4.97 -14.14
CA ASP A 87 15.11 4.00 -13.30
C ASP A 87 14.12 2.92 -12.81
N VAL A 88 13.78 2.00 -13.72
CA VAL A 88 12.90 0.86 -13.45
C VAL A 88 13.50 -0.04 -12.36
N GLU A 89 14.82 -0.20 -12.34
CA GLU A 89 15.51 -1.04 -11.36
C GLU A 89 15.34 -0.49 -9.94
N ALA A 90 15.57 0.81 -9.73
CA ALA A 90 15.33 1.44 -8.42
C ALA A 90 13.86 1.39 -8.03
N SER A 91 12.93 1.50 -8.99
CA SER A 91 11.49 1.35 -8.74
C SER A 91 11.13 -0.06 -8.28
N LEU A 92 11.73 -1.11 -8.86
CA LEU A 92 11.54 -2.50 -8.44
C LEU A 92 12.17 -2.79 -7.07
N ASP A 93 13.33 -2.20 -6.76
CA ASP A 93 13.91 -2.27 -5.41
C ASP A 93 12.97 -1.66 -4.36
N SER A 94 12.45 -0.47 -4.63
CA SER A 94 11.49 0.22 -3.77
C SER A 94 10.21 -0.61 -3.56
N LEU A 95 9.72 -1.29 -4.62
CA LEU A 95 8.59 -2.20 -4.52
C LEU A 95 8.90 -3.41 -3.64
N ALA A 96 10.09 -4.00 -3.78
CA ALA A 96 10.52 -5.13 -2.95
C ALA A 96 10.60 -4.73 -1.46
N ASP A 97 11.17 -3.59 -1.14
CA ASP A 97 11.23 -3.05 0.22
C ASP A 97 9.83 -2.79 0.79
N HIS A 98 8.93 -2.25 -0.03
CA HIS A 98 7.53 -2.08 0.35
C HIS A 98 6.86 -3.42 0.67
N TYR A 99 7.10 -4.47 -0.11
CA TYR A 99 6.52 -5.79 0.18
C TYR A 99 7.17 -6.48 1.38
N GLU A 100 8.45 -6.29 1.65
CA GLU A 100 9.07 -6.77 2.90
C GLU A 100 8.41 -6.12 4.13
N LEU A 101 8.03 -4.85 4.03
CA LEU A 101 7.39 -4.11 5.12
C LEU A 101 5.89 -4.42 5.25
N ARG A 102 5.15 -4.54 4.13
CA ARG A 102 3.67 -4.53 4.11
C ARG A 102 3.03 -5.70 3.37
N GLY A 103 3.81 -6.56 2.73
CA GLY A 103 3.27 -7.62 1.87
C GLY A 103 2.37 -8.59 2.63
N ASP A 104 2.76 -9.03 3.82
CA ASP A 104 1.94 -9.94 4.63
C ASP A 104 0.62 -9.29 5.07
N ALA A 105 0.63 -7.99 5.43
CA ALA A 105 -0.58 -7.24 5.73
C ALA A 105 -1.51 -7.11 4.52
N ALA A 106 -0.95 -6.86 3.32
CA ALA A 106 -1.72 -6.82 2.08
C ALA A 106 -2.35 -8.18 1.76
N LEU A 107 -1.62 -9.27 1.95
CA LEU A 107 -2.12 -10.64 1.76
C LEU A 107 -3.23 -10.98 2.77
N LEU A 108 -3.10 -10.54 4.02
CA LEU A 108 -4.13 -10.71 5.04
C LEU A 108 -5.43 -9.97 4.64
N LEU A 109 -5.34 -8.77 4.09
CA LEU A 109 -6.49 -8.02 3.59
C LEU A 109 -7.11 -8.67 2.35
N LEU A 110 -6.30 -9.11 1.39
CA LEU A 110 -6.74 -9.82 0.19
C LEU A 110 -7.51 -11.11 0.54
N GLY A 111 -7.05 -11.83 1.57
CA GLY A 111 -7.75 -13.03 2.06
C GLY A 111 -9.14 -12.77 2.64
N GLN A 112 -9.50 -11.52 2.92
CA GLN A 112 -10.78 -11.12 3.50
C GLN A 112 -11.71 -10.40 2.51
N GLU A 113 -11.21 -10.01 1.33
CA GLU A 113 -11.94 -9.11 0.41
C GLU A 113 -13.28 -9.66 -0.09
N SER A 114 -13.46 -10.99 -0.12
CA SER A 114 -14.69 -11.61 -0.60
C SER A 114 -15.85 -11.56 0.40
N TRP A 115 -15.58 -11.32 1.70
CA TRP A 115 -16.59 -11.40 2.77
C TRP A 115 -16.56 -10.21 3.75
N GLU A 116 -15.52 -9.38 3.72
CA GLU A 116 -15.38 -8.22 4.60
C GLU A 116 -15.38 -6.91 3.77
N PRO A 117 -16.46 -6.09 3.86
CA PRO A 117 -16.62 -4.91 3.00
C PRO A 117 -15.52 -3.85 3.13
N PHE A 118 -14.92 -3.68 4.31
CA PHE A 118 -13.81 -2.75 4.49
C PHE A 118 -12.53 -3.28 3.85
N ALA A 119 -12.23 -4.57 4.00
CA ALA A 119 -11.11 -5.20 3.31
C ALA A 119 -11.27 -5.07 1.79
N ALA A 120 -12.46 -5.32 1.25
CA ALA A 120 -12.76 -5.16 -0.17
C ALA A 120 -12.46 -3.74 -0.68
N ARG A 121 -12.82 -2.69 0.08
CA ARG A 121 -12.52 -1.30 -0.31
C ARG A 121 -11.02 -0.98 -0.24
N ILE A 122 -10.33 -1.45 0.80
CA ILE A 122 -8.89 -1.23 0.96
C ILE A 122 -8.14 -1.91 -0.18
N THR A 123 -8.44 -3.18 -0.46
CA THR A 123 -7.77 -3.95 -1.52
C THR A 123 -8.09 -3.40 -2.92
N ALA A 124 -9.33 -2.97 -3.18
CA ALA A 124 -9.68 -2.31 -4.44
C ALA A 124 -8.87 -1.02 -4.66
N SER A 125 -8.65 -0.22 -3.61
CA SER A 125 -7.79 0.97 -3.68
C SER A 125 -6.33 0.60 -3.91
N GLY A 126 -5.82 -0.43 -3.20
CA GLY A 126 -4.46 -0.93 -3.37
C GLY A 126 -4.19 -1.45 -4.79
N LYS A 127 -5.14 -2.21 -5.37
CA LYS A 127 -5.06 -2.71 -6.75
C LYS A 127 -5.02 -1.57 -7.78
N ARG A 128 -5.85 -0.54 -7.59
CA ARG A 128 -5.79 0.67 -8.46
C ARG A 128 -4.44 1.38 -8.34
N PHE A 129 -3.99 1.62 -7.12
CA PHE A 129 -2.70 2.27 -6.89
C PHE A 129 -1.54 1.47 -7.49
N HIS A 130 -1.55 0.13 -7.36
CA HIS A 130 -0.53 -0.71 -7.96
C HIS A 130 -0.55 -0.60 -9.49
N ARG A 131 -1.72 -0.61 -10.13
CA ARG A 131 -1.86 -0.43 -11.56
C ARG A 131 -1.35 0.95 -12.03
N GLU A 132 -1.69 2.03 -11.32
CA GLU A 132 -1.19 3.38 -11.58
C GLU A 132 0.35 3.44 -11.45
N TRP A 133 0.90 2.78 -10.44
CA TRP A 133 2.34 2.68 -10.25
C TRP A 133 3.02 1.94 -11.42
N VAL A 134 2.48 0.81 -11.86
CA VAL A 134 2.97 0.06 -13.03
C VAL A 134 2.91 0.91 -14.29
N GLU A 135 1.80 1.62 -14.54
CA GLU A 135 1.67 2.55 -15.68
C GLU A 135 2.75 3.64 -15.65
N SER A 136 3.08 4.16 -14.48
CA SER A 136 4.10 5.18 -14.31
C SER A 136 5.52 4.63 -14.53
N VAL A 137 5.87 3.53 -13.88
CA VAL A 137 7.21 2.92 -13.98
C VAL A 137 7.51 2.43 -15.39
N PHE A 138 6.53 1.84 -16.08
CA PHE A 138 6.70 1.27 -17.41
C PHE A 138 6.13 2.18 -18.52
N ALA A 139 5.98 3.48 -18.25
CA ALA A 139 5.41 4.43 -19.21
C ALA A 139 6.09 4.35 -20.59
N ARG A 140 7.42 4.32 -20.64
CA ARG A 140 8.20 4.26 -21.91
C ARG A 140 7.91 2.98 -22.73
N THR A 141 7.71 1.84 -22.05
CA THR A 141 7.34 0.58 -22.72
C THR A 141 5.90 0.63 -23.21
N LEU A 142 4.98 1.11 -22.37
CA LEU A 142 3.55 1.11 -22.63
C LEU A 142 3.14 2.18 -23.68
N GLU A 143 3.84 3.30 -23.77
CA GLU A 143 3.60 4.36 -24.78
C GLU A 143 3.91 3.91 -26.21
N ARG A 144 4.78 2.91 -26.39
CA ARG A 144 5.09 2.30 -27.69
C ARG A 144 3.98 1.34 -28.16
N LEU A 145 3.01 1.03 -27.31
CA LEU A 145 1.90 0.11 -27.56
C LEU A 145 0.58 0.85 -27.71
N SER A 146 -0.36 0.30 -28.43
CA SER A 146 -1.71 0.84 -28.61
C SER A 146 -2.79 -0.24 -28.53
N GLY A 147 -4.04 0.19 -28.34
CA GLY A 147 -5.20 -0.69 -28.36
C GLY A 147 -5.11 -1.86 -27.36
N THR A 148 -5.53 -3.03 -27.77
CA THR A 148 -5.53 -4.26 -26.96
C THR A 148 -4.15 -4.63 -26.46
N ARG A 149 -3.12 -4.43 -27.28
CA ARG A 149 -1.74 -4.79 -26.94
C ARG A 149 -1.20 -4.00 -25.75
N ARG A 150 -1.59 -2.72 -25.61
CA ARG A 150 -1.26 -1.89 -24.45
C ARG A 150 -1.94 -2.40 -23.19
N ILE A 151 -3.20 -2.81 -23.28
CA ILE A 151 -3.97 -3.34 -22.13
C ILE A 151 -3.35 -4.66 -21.66
N GLU A 152 -3.10 -5.60 -22.58
CA GLU A 152 -2.46 -6.89 -22.28
C GLU A 152 -1.07 -6.71 -21.66
N GLY A 153 -0.26 -5.78 -22.20
CA GLY A 153 1.06 -5.47 -21.68
C GLY A 153 1.00 -4.95 -20.24
N LEU A 154 0.08 -4.03 -19.97
CA LEU A 154 -0.13 -3.52 -18.62
C LEU A 154 -0.59 -4.62 -17.66
N ASP A 155 -1.52 -5.48 -18.06
CA ASP A 155 -1.99 -6.58 -17.22
C ASP A 155 -0.88 -7.59 -16.89
N LEU A 156 0.00 -7.91 -17.87
CA LEU A 156 1.17 -8.77 -17.65
C LEU A 156 2.18 -8.13 -16.68
N LEU A 157 2.46 -6.83 -16.83
CA LEU A 157 3.38 -6.12 -15.93
C LEU A 157 2.80 -6.00 -14.51
N VAL A 158 1.49 -5.77 -14.38
CA VAL A 158 0.79 -5.79 -13.09
C VAL A 158 0.96 -7.17 -12.44
N ALA A 159 0.72 -8.26 -13.16
CA ALA A 159 0.89 -9.61 -12.62
C ALA A 159 2.34 -9.92 -12.25
N ALA A 160 3.32 -9.47 -13.05
CA ALA A 160 4.74 -9.70 -12.80
C ALA A 160 5.25 -8.99 -11.52
N THR A 161 4.60 -7.89 -11.15
CA THR A 161 4.98 -7.05 -10.00
C THR A 161 4.01 -7.15 -8.81
N ASP A 162 2.97 -7.99 -8.89
CA ASP A 162 1.94 -8.12 -7.86
C ASP A 162 2.46 -8.74 -6.56
N VAL A 163 1.83 -8.39 -5.42
CA VAL A 163 2.15 -8.95 -4.12
C VAL A 163 1.97 -10.46 -4.05
N THR A 164 1.07 -11.04 -4.86
CA THR A 164 0.89 -12.49 -4.96
C THR A 164 2.05 -13.18 -5.67
N THR A 165 2.66 -12.53 -6.65
CA THR A 165 3.90 -12.97 -7.29
C THR A 165 5.08 -12.93 -6.32
N TRP A 166 5.22 -11.84 -5.55
CA TRP A 166 6.19 -11.76 -4.46
C TRP A 166 5.96 -12.87 -3.42
N LYS A 167 4.70 -13.10 -2.99
CA LYS A 167 4.33 -14.17 -2.04
C LYS A 167 4.79 -15.53 -2.51
N LEU A 168 4.57 -15.87 -3.79
CA LEU A 168 4.93 -17.16 -4.37
C LEU A 168 6.42 -17.47 -4.11
N TRP A 169 7.32 -16.52 -4.32
CA TRP A 169 8.75 -16.75 -4.12
C TRP A 169 9.19 -16.51 -2.68
N ARG A 170 8.74 -15.41 -2.08
CA ARG A 170 9.20 -14.98 -0.77
C ARG A 170 8.63 -15.79 0.39
N ARG A 171 7.39 -16.23 0.28
CA ARG A 171 6.67 -16.96 1.34
C ARG A 171 6.52 -18.45 1.03
N ASP A 172 5.95 -18.80 -0.13
CA ASP A 172 5.64 -20.20 -0.46
C ASP A 172 6.92 -20.97 -0.80
N ARG A 173 7.91 -20.34 -1.45
CA ARG A 173 9.22 -20.92 -1.78
C ARG A 173 10.31 -20.57 -0.75
N ALA A 174 10.04 -19.70 0.21
CA ALA A 174 10.96 -19.24 1.26
C ALA A 174 12.30 -18.69 0.73
N LEU A 175 12.30 -18.08 -0.47
CA LEU A 175 13.50 -17.43 -1.02
C LEU A 175 13.87 -16.19 -0.22
N GLY A 176 15.14 -15.81 -0.23
CA GLY A 176 15.62 -14.53 0.31
C GLY A 176 15.01 -13.34 -0.45
N ARG A 177 15.10 -12.12 0.13
CA ARG A 177 14.65 -10.87 -0.50
C ARG A 177 15.27 -10.70 -1.89
N ASP A 178 16.61 -10.81 -1.97
CA ASP A 178 17.35 -10.54 -3.21
C ASP A 178 17.05 -11.57 -4.29
N GLU A 179 16.91 -12.86 -3.92
CA GLU A 179 16.51 -13.91 -4.85
C GLU A 179 15.07 -13.69 -5.35
N THR A 180 14.15 -13.28 -4.48
CA THR A 180 12.77 -12.93 -4.83
C THR A 180 12.76 -11.78 -5.83
N LEU A 181 13.49 -10.70 -5.54
CA LEU A 181 13.60 -9.55 -6.43
C LEU A 181 14.23 -9.93 -7.78
N ALA A 182 15.29 -10.75 -7.78
CA ALA A 182 15.89 -11.24 -9.02
C ALA A 182 14.88 -11.99 -9.91
N ARG A 183 14.02 -12.85 -9.33
CA ARG A 183 12.94 -13.54 -10.05
C ARG A 183 11.89 -12.58 -10.60
N MET A 184 11.51 -11.57 -9.82
CA MET A 184 10.56 -10.55 -10.27
C MET A 184 11.14 -9.74 -11.44
N ARG A 185 12.41 -9.35 -11.36
CA ARG A 185 13.13 -8.67 -12.44
C ARG A 185 13.20 -9.49 -13.72
N GLU A 186 13.54 -10.77 -13.60
CA GLU A 186 13.58 -11.71 -14.74
C GLU A 186 12.21 -11.82 -15.42
N LEU A 187 11.13 -11.92 -14.63
CA LEU A 187 9.77 -11.96 -15.16
C LEU A 187 9.39 -10.65 -15.85
N VAL A 188 9.67 -9.50 -15.23
CA VAL A 188 9.44 -8.18 -15.84
C VAL A 188 10.23 -8.02 -17.14
N ALA A 189 11.51 -8.39 -17.16
CA ALA A 189 12.36 -8.32 -18.35
C ALA A 189 11.80 -9.20 -19.49
N SER A 190 11.33 -10.41 -19.16
CA SER A 190 10.69 -11.30 -20.13
C SER A 190 9.41 -10.72 -20.72
N VAL A 191 8.59 -10.08 -19.89
CA VAL A 191 7.37 -9.38 -20.34
C VAL A 191 7.76 -8.20 -21.25
N CYS A 192 8.70 -7.36 -20.83
CA CYS A 192 9.16 -6.21 -21.62
C CYS A 192 9.73 -6.64 -22.99
N ALA A 193 10.54 -7.69 -23.02
CA ALA A 193 11.09 -8.25 -24.27
C ALA A 193 9.97 -8.72 -25.22
N ARG A 194 8.94 -9.40 -24.71
CA ARG A 194 7.78 -9.78 -25.51
C ARG A 194 6.97 -8.59 -26.04
N LEU A 195 6.93 -7.49 -25.30
CA LEU A 195 6.19 -6.29 -25.67
C LEU A 195 6.94 -5.43 -26.68
N ASP A 196 8.22 -5.66 -26.89
CA ASP A 196 9.03 -4.89 -27.83
C ASP A 196 8.47 -5.05 -29.26
N PRO A 197 8.05 -3.97 -29.94
CA PRO A 197 7.47 -4.05 -31.25
C PRO A 197 8.48 -4.51 -32.33
N ASP A 198 9.78 -4.38 -32.05
CA ASP A 198 10.86 -4.72 -32.98
C ASP A 198 11.27 -6.20 -32.93
N ILE A 199 10.72 -7.00 -31.99
CA ILE A 199 10.93 -8.44 -31.91
C ILE A 199 9.81 -9.15 -32.69
N PRO A 200 10.11 -9.90 -33.76
CA PRO A 200 9.11 -10.70 -34.49
C PRO A 200 8.54 -11.81 -33.60
N HIS A 201 7.25 -12.02 -33.66
CA HIS A 201 6.48 -13.01 -32.90
C HIS A 201 6.32 -14.32 -33.70
#